data_5cb8aca38db3752fd5fe35ee7f09cad7
#
_entry.id   5cb8aca38db3752fd5fe35ee7f09cad7
#
_cell.length_a   1.000
_cell.length_b   1.000
_cell.length_c   1.000
_cell.angle_alpha   90.00
_cell.angle_beta   90.00
_cell.angle_gamma   90.00
#
_symmetry.space_group_name_H-M   'P 1'
#
loop_
_entity.id
_entity.type
_entity.pdbx_description
1 polymer ?
#
loop_
_entity_poly.entity_id
_entity_poly.type
_entity_poly.pdbx_seq_one_letter_code
_entity_poly.pdbx_strand_id
1 'polypeptide(L)'
;GTYDERRYIVNGERPGEFKKHDYVTGKNEVGSPPDEVENDLAELIEEVNAIGAKAPLKAGAYLHARFENIHPFADGNGRVGRTLLNYWLMINNYPPTIVYEEDCRAYYDALQDYDEQEDLTPLVQFLEAQTVKTWSRSTEGKKAAPHKKLNSFLL
;
A
#
# COMPACT_ATOMS: atom_id res chain seq x y z
N GLY A 1 -3.89 0.30 15.09
CA GLY A 1 -5.09 0.71 14.39
C GLY A 1 -6.29 0.37 15.24
N THR A 2 -7.16 1.29 15.39
CA THR A 2 -8.36 1.11 16.18
C THR A 2 -9.46 0.62 15.26
N TYR A 3 -9.74 -0.67 15.32
CA TYR A 3 -10.99 -1.20 14.79
C TYR A 3 -12.15 -0.53 15.53
N ASP A 4 -13.07 0.08 14.82
CA ASP A 4 -14.27 0.66 15.45
C ASP A 4 -15.18 -0.47 15.95
N GLU A 5 -15.24 -0.66 17.28
CA GLU A 5 -16.06 -1.69 17.89
C GLU A 5 -17.53 -1.60 17.49
N ARG A 6 -18.08 -0.39 17.41
CA ARG A 6 -19.49 -0.20 17.07
C ARG A 6 -19.80 -0.51 15.61
N ARG A 7 -18.83 -0.27 14.71
CA ARG A 7 -19.03 -0.43 13.28
C ARG A 7 -18.69 -1.82 12.76
N TYR A 8 -17.65 -2.43 13.32
CA TYR A 8 -17.09 -3.67 12.79
C TYR A 8 -17.22 -4.86 13.75
N ILE A 9 -16.78 -4.73 14.99
CA ILE A 9 -16.73 -5.86 15.95
C ILE A 9 -18.14 -6.36 16.31
N VAL A 10 -19.11 -5.45 16.43
CA VAL A 10 -20.51 -5.82 16.67
C VAL A 10 -21.08 -6.69 15.54
N ASN A 11 -20.62 -6.48 14.30
CA ASN A 11 -21.01 -7.28 13.13
C ASN A 11 -20.19 -8.56 12.97
N GLY A 12 -19.38 -8.94 13.96
CA GLY A 12 -18.60 -10.18 13.94
C GLY A 12 -17.25 -10.09 13.23
N GLU A 13 -16.86 -8.89 12.76
CA GLU A 13 -15.53 -8.67 12.18
C GLU A 13 -14.44 -8.81 13.24
N ARG A 14 -13.26 -9.23 12.82
CA ARG A 14 -12.09 -9.35 13.70
C ARG A 14 -10.86 -8.77 13.04
N PRO A 15 -9.98 -8.07 13.79
CA PRO A 15 -8.70 -7.63 13.29
C PRO A 15 -7.85 -8.80 12.81
N GLY A 16 -7.34 -8.71 11.57
CA GLY A 16 -6.51 -9.74 10.97
C GLY A 16 -7.27 -10.85 10.23
N GLU A 17 -8.60 -10.86 10.31
CA GLU A 17 -9.45 -11.73 9.47
C GLU A 17 -9.96 -10.96 8.25
N PHE A 18 -10.22 -11.66 7.16
CA PHE A 18 -10.91 -11.07 6.01
C PHE A 18 -12.32 -10.63 6.38
N LYS A 19 -12.82 -9.63 5.68
CA LYS A 19 -14.17 -9.10 5.90
C LYS A 19 -15.23 -10.20 5.71
N LYS A 20 -16.28 -10.12 6.51
CA LYS A 20 -17.44 -11.04 6.44
C LYS A 20 -18.65 -10.40 5.80
N HIS A 21 -18.58 -9.07 5.57
CA HIS A 21 -19.66 -8.26 5.01
C HIS A 21 -19.09 -7.28 4.00
N ASP A 22 -19.96 -6.79 3.14
CA ASP A 22 -19.64 -5.71 2.23
C ASP A 22 -19.60 -4.37 2.96
N TYR A 23 -18.55 -3.60 2.71
CA TYR A 23 -18.39 -2.25 3.24
C TYR A 23 -18.19 -1.27 2.08
N VAL A 24 -19.01 -0.24 2.07
CA VAL A 24 -18.87 0.84 1.07
C VAL A 24 -17.64 1.66 1.38
N THR A 25 -16.78 1.81 0.39
CA THR A 25 -15.57 2.63 0.42
C THR A 25 -15.64 3.71 -0.67
N GLY A 26 -14.93 4.80 -0.49
CA GLY A 26 -14.87 5.86 -1.49
C GLY A 26 -16.24 6.34 -2.01
N LYS A 27 -16.42 6.30 -3.32
CA LYS A 27 -17.63 6.74 -4.01
C LYS A 27 -18.64 5.61 -4.27
N ASN A 28 -18.88 4.73 -3.32
CA ASN A 28 -19.77 3.55 -3.37
C ASN A 28 -19.12 2.26 -3.89
N GLU A 29 -17.83 2.14 -3.81
CA GLU A 29 -17.13 0.90 -4.12
C GLU A 29 -17.26 -0.07 -2.94
N VAL A 30 -17.44 -1.35 -3.23
CA VAL A 30 -17.66 -2.40 -2.22
C VAL A 30 -16.47 -3.34 -2.12
N GLY A 31 -15.61 -3.37 -3.14
CA GLY A 31 -14.53 -4.34 -3.28
C GLY A 31 -15.06 -5.72 -3.65
N SER A 32 -14.21 -6.75 -3.52
CA SER A 32 -14.61 -8.14 -3.76
C SER A 32 -15.64 -8.61 -2.73
N PRO A 33 -16.62 -9.47 -3.12
CA PRO A 33 -17.47 -10.13 -2.16
C PRO A 33 -16.66 -10.91 -1.11
N PRO A 34 -17.13 -11.01 0.15
CA PRO A 34 -16.37 -11.67 1.22
C PRO A 34 -15.91 -13.11 0.90
N ASP A 35 -16.72 -13.87 0.20
CA ASP A 35 -16.44 -15.25 -0.20
C ASP A 35 -15.46 -15.36 -1.39
N GLU A 36 -15.21 -14.30 -2.12
CA GLU A 36 -14.26 -14.25 -3.24
C GLU A 36 -12.89 -13.67 -2.85
N VAL A 37 -12.78 -12.99 -1.71
CA VAL A 37 -11.55 -12.29 -1.28
C VAL A 37 -10.32 -13.19 -1.30
N GLU A 38 -10.41 -14.42 -0.81
CA GLU A 38 -9.26 -15.33 -0.74
C GLU A 38 -8.80 -15.76 -2.13
N ASN A 39 -9.72 -16.04 -3.05
CA ASN A 39 -9.41 -16.36 -4.43
C ASN A 39 -8.79 -15.19 -5.17
N ASP A 40 -9.39 -14.00 -5.05
CA ASP A 40 -8.89 -12.79 -5.70
C ASP A 40 -7.49 -12.41 -5.22
N LEU A 41 -7.20 -12.60 -3.93
CA LEU A 41 -5.84 -12.41 -3.41
C LEU A 41 -4.85 -13.47 -3.93
N ALA A 42 -5.28 -14.73 -4.08
CA ALA A 42 -4.43 -15.77 -4.64
C ALA A 42 -4.10 -15.48 -6.11
N GLU A 43 -5.08 -15.09 -6.92
CA GLU A 43 -4.89 -14.68 -8.31
C GLU A 43 -3.96 -13.46 -8.41
N LEU A 44 -4.17 -12.45 -7.56
CA LEU A 44 -3.31 -11.26 -7.50
C LEU A 44 -1.84 -11.63 -7.24
N ILE A 45 -1.58 -12.56 -6.32
CA ILE A 45 -0.21 -13.01 -6.02
C ILE A 45 0.42 -13.68 -7.25
N GLU A 46 -0.33 -14.51 -7.97
CA GLU A 46 0.16 -15.15 -9.20
C GLU A 46 0.47 -14.14 -10.29
N GLU A 47 -0.41 -13.17 -10.51
CA GLU A 47 -0.23 -12.09 -11.50
C GLU A 47 0.98 -11.20 -11.17
N VAL A 48 1.15 -10.82 -9.91
CA VAL A 48 2.30 -10.02 -9.45
C VAL A 48 3.61 -10.79 -9.66
N ASN A 49 3.64 -12.08 -9.35
CA ASN A 49 4.80 -12.94 -9.58
C ASN A 49 5.10 -13.10 -11.07
N ALA A 50 4.09 -13.12 -11.94
CA ALA A 50 4.26 -13.18 -13.39
C ALA A 50 4.87 -11.91 -13.98
N ILE A 51 4.48 -10.72 -13.48
CA ILE A 51 5.13 -9.44 -13.83
C ILE A 51 6.59 -9.45 -13.31
N GLY A 52 6.76 -9.90 -12.08
CA GLY A 52 7.99 -10.30 -11.46
C GLY A 52 9.01 -9.20 -11.21
N ALA A 53 10.19 -9.65 -10.81
CA ALA A 53 11.32 -8.79 -10.46
C ALA A 53 11.90 -7.96 -11.64
N LYS A 54 11.49 -8.23 -12.86
CA LYS A 54 11.95 -7.48 -14.06
C LYS A 54 11.41 -6.02 -14.06
N ALA A 55 10.27 -5.81 -13.43
CA ALA A 55 9.64 -4.49 -13.30
C ALA A 55 9.07 -4.30 -11.89
N PRO A 56 9.92 -4.23 -10.84
CA PRO A 56 9.48 -4.26 -9.44
C PRO A 56 8.48 -3.14 -9.09
N LEU A 57 8.71 -1.93 -9.61
CA LEU A 57 7.83 -0.80 -9.36
C LEU A 57 6.45 -0.99 -10.00
N LYS A 58 6.42 -1.48 -11.25
CA LYS A 58 5.16 -1.77 -11.96
C LYS A 58 4.39 -2.88 -11.26
N ALA A 59 5.06 -3.97 -10.88
CA ALA A 59 4.45 -5.08 -10.16
C ALA A 59 3.94 -4.63 -8.77
N GLY A 60 4.70 -3.79 -8.06
CA GLY A 60 4.28 -3.20 -6.79
C GLY A 60 3.09 -2.26 -6.92
N ALA A 61 3.06 -1.43 -7.97
CA ALA A 61 1.92 -0.57 -8.26
C ALA A 61 0.66 -1.40 -8.55
N TYR A 62 0.79 -2.45 -9.36
CA TYR A 62 -0.31 -3.37 -9.66
C TYR A 62 -0.81 -4.09 -8.40
N LEU A 63 0.11 -4.67 -7.61
CA LEU A 63 -0.22 -5.27 -6.31
C LEU A 63 -1.04 -4.33 -5.44
N HIS A 64 -0.58 -3.08 -5.34
CA HIS A 64 -1.22 -2.10 -4.48
C HIS A 64 -2.60 -1.69 -4.99
N ALA A 65 -2.74 -1.35 -6.27
CA ALA A 65 -4.02 -0.97 -6.87
C ALA A 65 -5.05 -2.09 -6.76
N ARG A 66 -4.69 -3.31 -7.15
CA ARG A 66 -5.59 -4.47 -7.05
C ARG A 66 -5.95 -4.81 -5.61
N PHE A 67 -5.01 -4.69 -4.67
CA PHE A 67 -5.28 -4.91 -3.25
C PHE A 67 -6.30 -3.91 -2.70
N GLU A 68 -6.17 -2.62 -3.05
CA GLU A 68 -7.16 -1.59 -2.68
C GLU A 68 -8.52 -1.87 -3.32
N ASN A 69 -8.54 -2.38 -4.54
CA ASN A 69 -9.74 -2.76 -5.28
C ASN A 69 -10.46 -3.97 -4.65
N ILE A 70 -9.72 -5.03 -4.29
CA ILE A 70 -10.26 -6.21 -3.60
C ILE A 70 -10.82 -5.83 -2.22
N HIS A 71 -10.15 -4.92 -1.53
CA HIS A 71 -10.56 -4.41 -0.21
C HIS A 71 -10.82 -5.53 0.81
N PRO A 72 -9.81 -6.36 1.14
CA PRO A 72 -10.02 -7.64 1.82
C PRO A 72 -10.44 -7.54 3.28
N PHE A 73 -10.20 -6.40 3.94
CA PHE A 73 -10.50 -6.23 5.36
C PHE A 73 -11.64 -5.24 5.58
N ALA A 74 -12.31 -5.34 6.72
CA ALA A 74 -13.33 -4.38 7.12
C ALA A 74 -12.76 -2.97 7.39
N ASP A 75 -11.48 -2.88 7.79
CA ASP A 75 -10.75 -1.62 8.02
C ASP A 75 -9.24 -1.82 7.82
N GLY A 76 -8.55 -0.74 7.49
CA GLY A 76 -7.09 -0.70 7.43
C GLY A 76 -6.48 -1.15 6.11
N ASN A 77 -7.28 -1.35 5.05
CA ASN A 77 -6.79 -1.80 3.74
C ASN A 77 -5.67 -0.91 3.21
N GLY A 78 -5.82 0.40 3.21
CA GLY A 78 -4.78 1.32 2.75
C GLY A 78 -3.45 1.22 3.51
N ARG A 79 -3.48 0.91 4.81
CA ARG A 79 -2.26 0.68 5.61
C ARG A 79 -1.59 -0.63 5.22
N VAL A 80 -2.38 -1.68 5.10
CA VAL A 80 -1.91 -3.01 4.69
C VAL A 80 -1.39 -2.97 3.25
N GLY A 81 -2.14 -2.38 2.32
CA GLY A 81 -1.75 -2.23 0.92
C GLY A 81 -0.41 -1.52 0.74
N ARG A 82 -0.21 -0.38 1.43
CA ARG A 82 1.10 0.31 1.41
C ARG A 82 2.22 -0.49 2.08
N THR A 83 1.92 -1.30 3.09
CA THR A 83 2.91 -2.19 3.70
C THR A 83 3.31 -3.31 2.74
N LEU A 84 2.34 -3.92 2.05
CA LEU A 84 2.61 -4.95 1.04
C LEU A 84 3.40 -4.39 -0.15
N LEU A 85 3.04 -3.19 -0.63
CA LEU A 85 3.81 -2.49 -1.65
C LEU A 85 5.29 -2.36 -1.24
N ASN A 86 5.54 -1.82 -0.06
CA ASN A 86 6.90 -1.62 0.42
C ASN A 86 7.64 -2.94 0.66
N TYR A 87 6.96 -3.95 1.17
CA TYR A 87 7.52 -5.29 1.31
C TYR A 87 7.96 -5.84 -0.06
N TRP A 88 7.07 -5.77 -1.07
CA TRP A 88 7.38 -6.20 -2.43
C TRP A 88 8.59 -5.46 -3.02
N LEU A 89 8.62 -4.14 -2.90
CA LEU A 89 9.74 -3.33 -3.38
C LEU A 89 11.07 -3.76 -2.74
N MET A 90 11.09 -3.91 -1.41
CA MET A 90 12.31 -4.25 -0.66
C MET A 90 12.85 -5.65 -1.00
N ILE A 91 11.99 -6.67 -1.11
CA ILE A 91 12.45 -8.02 -1.49
C ILE A 91 12.97 -8.11 -2.92
N ASN A 92 12.60 -7.16 -3.78
CA ASN A 92 13.09 -7.04 -5.15
C ASN A 92 14.23 -6.01 -5.29
N ASN A 93 14.89 -5.64 -4.18
CA ASN A 93 15.98 -4.67 -4.12
C ASN A 93 15.61 -3.27 -4.67
N TYR A 94 14.34 -2.93 -4.60
CA TYR A 94 13.84 -1.60 -4.94
C TYR A 94 13.62 -0.79 -3.66
N PRO A 95 13.89 0.52 -3.65
CA PRO A 95 13.72 1.33 -2.46
C PRO A 95 12.25 1.44 -2.06
N PRO A 96 11.95 1.42 -0.74
CA PRO A 96 10.60 1.69 -0.25
C PRO A 96 10.21 3.14 -0.52
N THR A 97 8.91 3.37 -0.62
CA THR A 97 8.34 4.70 -0.85
C THR A 97 7.37 5.10 0.26
N ILE A 98 7.24 6.40 0.50
CA ILE A 98 6.30 6.98 1.45
C ILE A 98 5.32 7.87 0.68
N VAL A 99 4.04 7.67 0.90
CA VAL A 99 3.01 8.62 0.45
C VAL A 99 2.89 9.72 1.51
N TYR A 100 3.33 10.93 1.18
CA TYR A 100 3.27 12.07 2.08
C TYR A 100 1.88 12.70 2.07
N GLU A 101 1.51 13.34 3.19
CA GLU A 101 0.18 13.94 3.37
C GLU A 101 -0.14 14.97 2.27
N GLU A 102 0.83 15.80 1.92
CA GLU A 102 0.67 16.81 0.87
C GLU A 102 0.40 16.22 -0.53
N ASP A 103 0.74 14.96 -0.77
CA ASP A 103 0.58 14.27 -2.04
C ASP A 103 -0.60 13.30 -2.06
N CYS A 104 -1.35 13.18 -0.95
CA CYS A 104 -2.46 12.23 -0.82
C CYS A 104 -3.52 12.38 -1.93
N ARG A 105 -3.79 13.60 -2.38
CA ARG A 105 -4.75 13.84 -3.45
C ARG A 105 -4.31 13.18 -4.75
N ALA A 106 -3.07 13.44 -5.18
CA ALA A 106 -2.53 12.85 -6.41
C ALA A 106 -2.45 11.32 -6.33
N TYR A 107 -2.18 10.79 -5.14
CA TYR A 107 -2.23 9.36 -4.89
C TYR A 107 -3.62 8.75 -5.09
N TYR A 108 -4.66 9.38 -4.54
CA TYR A 108 -6.04 8.89 -4.72
C TYR A 108 -6.54 9.09 -6.14
N ASP A 109 -6.18 10.18 -6.81
CA ASP A 109 -6.50 10.41 -8.21
C ASP A 109 -5.89 9.30 -9.09
N ALA A 110 -4.62 8.91 -8.83
CA ALA A 110 -3.96 7.83 -9.57
C ALA A 110 -4.55 6.43 -9.30
N LEU A 111 -5.05 6.15 -8.10
CA LEU A 111 -5.80 4.93 -7.81
C LEU A 111 -7.15 4.93 -8.53
N GLN A 112 -7.85 6.06 -8.55
CA GLN A 112 -9.12 6.20 -9.25
C GLN A 112 -8.97 6.00 -10.76
N ASP A 113 -7.88 6.50 -11.38
CA ASP A 113 -7.62 6.26 -12.81
C ASP A 113 -7.48 4.76 -13.11
N TYR A 114 -6.89 4.00 -12.19
CA TYR A 114 -6.83 2.55 -12.32
C TYR A 114 -8.21 1.89 -12.17
N ASP A 115 -9.01 2.31 -11.18
CA ASP A 115 -10.35 1.75 -10.94
C ASP A 115 -11.32 2.02 -12.10
N GLU A 116 -11.21 3.20 -12.74
CA GLU A 116 -12.13 3.61 -13.81
C GLU A 116 -11.69 3.16 -15.21
N GLN A 117 -10.38 3.05 -15.46
CA GLN A 117 -9.82 2.89 -16.81
C GLN A 117 -8.83 1.73 -16.92
N GLU A 118 -8.52 1.05 -15.84
CA GLU A 118 -7.46 0.04 -15.73
C GLU A 118 -6.07 0.58 -16.16
N ASP A 119 -5.90 1.92 -16.10
CA ASP A 119 -4.61 2.55 -16.41
C ASP A 119 -3.72 2.65 -15.17
N LEU A 120 -2.70 1.79 -15.13
CA LEU A 120 -1.72 1.76 -14.04
C LEU A 120 -0.65 2.86 -14.18
N THR A 121 -0.56 3.53 -15.31
CA THR A 121 0.52 4.49 -15.63
C THR A 121 0.60 5.65 -14.64
N PRO A 122 -0.51 6.32 -14.26
CA PRO A 122 -0.47 7.40 -13.28
C PRO A 122 0.06 6.96 -11.91
N LEU A 123 -0.34 5.76 -11.45
CA LEU A 123 0.13 5.23 -10.16
C LEU A 123 1.62 4.88 -10.19
N VAL A 124 2.12 4.28 -11.28
CA VAL A 124 3.55 4.00 -11.44
C VAL A 124 4.37 5.29 -11.41
N GLN A 125 3.95 6.32 -12.16
CA GLN A 125 4.63 7.62 -12.19
C GLN A 125 4.60 8.32 -10.82
N PHE A 126 3.47 8.25 -10.13
CA PHE A 126 3.34 8.77 -8.76
C PHE A 126 4.32 8.08 -7.80
N LEU A 127 4.35 6.74 -7.78
CA LEU A 127 5.25 5.98 -6.91
C LEU A 127 6.72 6.23 -7.23
N GLU A 128 7.08 6.40 -8.51
CA GLU A 128 8.43 6.77 -8.92
C GLU A 128 8.83 8.13 -8.35
N ALA A 129 7.97 9.14 -8.49
CA ALA A 129 8.19 10.47 -7.93
C ALA A 129 8.30 10.43 -6.39
N GLN A 130 7.44 9.67 -5.71
CA GLN A 130 7.50 9.50 -4.26
C GLN A 130 8.76 8.78 -3.79
N THR A 131 9.25 7.82 -4.55
CA THR A 131 10.54 7.15 -4.26
C THR A 131 11.68 8.16 -4.28
N VAL A 132 11.77 8.98 -5.31
CA VAL A 132 12.78 10.04 -5.41
C VAL A 132 12.67 11.03 -4.25
N LYS A 133 11.44 11.47 -3.92
CA LYS A 133 11.17 12.40 -2.81
C LYS A 133 11.59 11.82 -1.47
N THR A 134 11.26 10.55 -1.21
CA THR A 134 11.61 9.82 0.02
C THR A 134 13.12 9.76 0.21
N TRP A 135 13.86 9.45 -0.85
CA TRP A 135 15.32 9.35 -0.79
C TRP A 135 15.98 10.72 -0.62
N SER A 136 15.52 11.74 -1.32
CA SER A 136 16.03 13.10 -1.17
C SER A 136 15.91 13.59 0.27
N ARG A 137 14.73 13.44 0.87
CA ARG A 137 14.49 13.82 2.29
C ARG A 137 15.34 13.00 3.27
N SER A 138 15.54 11.70 3.01
CA SER A 138 16.37 10.84 3.85
C SER A 138 17.84 11.23 3.82
N THR A 139 18.37 11.67 2.69
CA THR A 139 19.76 12.10 2.54
C THR A 139 20.02 13.49 3.13
N GLU A 140 19.06 14.40 3.04
CA GLU A 140 19.13 15.72 3.69
C GLU A 140 19.12 15.60 5.22
N GLY A 141 18.27 14.77 5.78
CA GLY A 141 18.21 14.50 7.22
C GLY A 141 19.51 13.92 7.78
N LYS A 142 20.23 13.08 7.01
CA LYS A 142 21.54 12.53 7.41
C LYS A 142 22.67 13.55 7.40
N LYS A 143 22.60 14.59 6.55
CA LYS A 143 23.58 15.68 6.54
C LYS A 143 23.43 16.62 7.74
N ALA A 144 22.26 16.69 8.35
CA ALA A 144 21.98 17.55 9.50
C ALA A 144 22.22 16.88 10.86
N ALA A 145 22.35 15.55 10.94
CA ALA A 145 22.61 14.85 12.19
C ALA A 145 24.11 14.80 12.47
N PRO A 146 24.63 15.34 13.58
CA PRO A 146 26.03 15.17 13.94
C PRO A 146 26.29 13.66 14.18
N HIS A 147 27.34 13.14 13.55
CA HIS A 147 27.80 11.77 13.79
C HIS A 147 28.06 11.60 15.29
N LYS A 148 27.18 10.89 15.99
CA LYS A 148 27.45 10.42 17.35
C LYS A 148 28.59 9.43 17.26
N LYS A 149 29.77 9.84 17.73
CA LYS A 149 30.92 8.93 17.81
C LYS A 149 30.58 7.82 18.82
N LEU A 150 30.97 6.59 18.51
CA LEU A 150 30.74 5.40 19.35
C LEU A 150 31.27 5.56 20.78
N ASN A 151 32.26 6.44 20.99
CA ASN A 151 32.89 6.74 22.27
C ASN A 151 31.99 7.42 23.32
N SER A 152 30.77 7.84 22.97
CA SER A 152 29.83 8.46 23.92
C SER A 152 29.00 7.45 24.73
N PHE A 153 29.23 6.14 24.55
CA PHE A 153 28.54 5.06 25.28
C PHE A 153 29.41 4.31 26.27
N LEU A 154 30.67 4.75 26.49
CA LEU A 154 31.64 4.07 27.35
C LEU A 154 32.06 4.91 28.58
N LEU A 155 31.19 5.82 29.04
CA LEU A 155 31.37 6.50 30.35
C LEU A 155 30.07 6.48 31.10
#